data_5b35d12ab64b888dfd6eb2f923602c58
#
_entry.id   5b35d12ab64b888dfd6eb2f923602c58
#
_cell.length_a   1.000
_cell.length_b   1.000
_cell.length_c   1.000
_cell.angle_alpha   90.00
_cell.angle_beta   90.00
_cell.angle_gamma   90.00
#
_symmetry.space_group_name_H-M   'P 1'
#
loop_
_entity.id
_entity.type
_entity.pdbx_description
1 polymer ?
#
loop_
_entity_poly.entity_id
_entity_poly.type
_entity_poly.pdbx_seq_one_letter_code
_entity_poly.pdbx_strand_id
1 'polypeptide(L)'
;MISISALRDGQHIFTQCLSCYALGCSIVAMFNRVGGGIYTKAADMGADLVGKTEAHIPEDDPRNPATIADNVGDNVGDVAGLGSDLLESFVGAISSAIILAVSLFLSNIANKLTVSDTLLMKMMYFPLVFAAIGLIASCLGIAYVLIKKGSDSPHRDLNISTWSAAVITIIGGFVATYFMFKPETKAVLDVAGFKTGYTSPWIAASLGVISGVIIGAIAEYYTSYDYNPTKKIAESAKEGAALTITQGLAVGMKSCML
;
A
#
# COMPACT_ATOMS: atom_id res chain seq x y z
N MET A 1 -22.42 -6.65 -36.21
CA MET A 1 -20.99 -7.03 -36.10
C MET A 1 -20.20 -5.76 -35.78
N ILE A 2 -19.84 -5.52 -34.53
CA ILE A 2 -19.01 -4.38 -34.16
C ILE A 2 -17.62 -4.67 -34.75
N SER A 3 -17.04 -3.71 -35.49
CA SER A 3 -15.75 -3.93 -36.14
C SER A 3 -14.66 -4.07 -35.03
N ILE A 4 -13.68 -4.95 -35.30
CA ILE A 4 -12.52 -5.14 -34.38
C ILE A 4 -11.80 -3.82 -34.13
N SER A 5 -11.79 -2.89 -35.09
CA SER A 5 -11.25 -1.54 -34.93
C SER A 5 -12.01 -0.74 -33.88
N ALA A 6 -13.35 -0.76 -33.87
CA ALA A 6 -14.15 -0.01 -32.89
C ALA A 6 -14.01 -0.56 -31.46
N LEU A 7 -13.87 -1.89 -31.31
CA LEU A 7 -13.54 -2.51 -30.02
C LEU A 7 -12.14 -2.10 -29.55
N ARG A 8 -11.17 -2.09 -30.44
CA ARG A 8 -9.81 -1.69 -30.18
C ARG A 8 -9.72 -0.22 -29.77
N ASP A 9 -10.41 0.67 -30.49
CA ASP A 9 -10.41 2.11 -30.19
C ASP A 9 -11.09 2.40 -28.83
N GLY A 10 -12.19 1.72 -28.53
CA GLY A 10 -12.87 1.83 -27.24
C GLY A 10 -11.99 1.38 -26.06
N GLN A 11 -11.23 0.31 -26.23
CA GLN A 11 -10.30 -0.19 -25.19
C GLN A 11 -9.10 0.73 -24.99
N HIS A 12 -8.58 1.35 -26.06
CA HIS A 12 -7.54 2.37 -25.94
C HIS A 12 -8.02 3.60 -25.17
N ILE A 13 -9.21 4.10 -25.46
CA ILE A 13 -9.82 5.21 -24.72
C ILE A 13 -10.00 4.84 -23.25
N PHE A 14 -10.50 3.64 -22.96
CA PHE A 14 -10.68 3.18 -21.57
C PHE A 14 -9.35 3.13 -20.79
N THR A 15 -8.29 2.57 -21.36
CA THR A 15 -6.97 2.50 -20.71
C THR A 15 -6.36 3.89 -20.50
N GLN A 16 -6.55 4.81 -21.45
CA GLN A 16 -6.13 6.19 -21.31
C GLN A 16 -6.88 6.91 -20.18
N CYS A 17 -8.21 6.77 -20.11
CA CYS A 17 -9.01 7.34 -19.03
C CYS A 17 -8.59 6.81 -17.66
N LEU A 18 -8.32 5.51 -17.56
CA LEU A 18 -7.88 4.89 -16.32
C LEU A 18 -6.49 5.39 -15.90
N SER A 19 -5.58 5.56 -16.85
CA SER A 19 -4.26 6.16 -16.59
C SER A 19 -4.35 7.62 -16.16
N CYS A 20 -5.21 8.42 -16.78
CA CYS A 20 -5.46 9.81 -16.38
C CYS A 20 -6.07 9.90 -14.98
N TYR A 21 -6.98 8.98 -14.62
CA TYR A 21 -7.54 8.89 -13.28
C TYR A 21 -6.45 8.60 -12.24
N ALA A 22 -5.60 7.60 -12.50
CA ALA A 22 -4.49 7.27 -11.59
C ALA A 22 -3.51 8.46 -11.43
N LEU A 23 -3.21 9.17 -12.54
CA LEU A 23 -2.39 10.38 -12.51
C LEU A 23 -3.05 11.50 -11.68
N GLY A 24 -4.36 11.67 -11.78
CA GLY A 24 -5.10 12.63 -10.95
C GLY A 24 -5.00 12.31 -9.46
N CYS A 25 -5.13 11.04 -9.09
CA CYS A 25 -4.91 10.60 -7.70
C CYS A 25 -3.49 10.89 -7.22
N SER A 26 -2.48 10.66 -8.08
CA SER A 26 -1.07 10.93 -7.78
C SER A 26 -0.82 12.43 -7.51
N ILE A 27 -1.38 13.31 -8.33
CA ILE A 27 -1.24 14.75 -8.14
C ILE A 27 -1.88 15.20 -6.83
N VAL A 28 -3.09 14.73 -6.52
CA VAL A 28 -3.78 15.06 -5.26
C VAL A 28 -2.99 14.55 -4.05
N ALA A 29 -2.48 13.31 -4.12
CA ALA A 29 -1.66 12.72 -3.06
C ALA A 29 -0.38 13.51 -2.83
N MET A 30 0.30 13.92 -3.91
CA MET A 30 1.50 14.76 -3.83
C MET A 30 1.21 16.08 -3.09
N PHE A 31 0.14 16.79 -3.45
CA PHE A 31 -0.20 18.06 -2.78
C PHE A 31 -0.57 17.85 -1.30
N ASN A 32 -1.32 16.82 -0.97
CA ASN A 32 -1.66 16.51 0.41
C ASN A 32 -0.42 16.15 1.24
N ARG A 33 0.50 15.39 0.68
CA ARG A 33 1.72 14.96 1.35
C ARG A 33 2.68 16.14 1.57
N VAL A 34 2.88 16.97 0.55
CA VAL A 34 3.73 18.16 0.66
C VAL A 34 3.12 19.19 1.61
N GLY A 35 1.82 19.47 1.48
CA GLY A 35 1.11 20.40 2.35
C GLY A 35 1.06 19.93 3.80
N GLY A 36 0.78 18.64 4.03
CA GLY A 36 0.81 18.03 5.36
C GLY A 36 2.19 18.10 6.01
N GLY A 37 3.25 17.74 5.25
CA GLY A 37 4.62 17.83 5.74
C GLY A 37 5.08 19.25 6.09
N ILE A 38 4.68 20.26 5.30
CA ILE A 38 4.94 21.66 5.61
C ILE A 38 4.22 22.06 6.91
N TYR A 39 2.96 21.68 7.05
CA TYR A 39 2.17 21.99 8.25
C TYR A 39 2.78 21.37 9.50
N THR A 40 3.11 20.08 9.46
CA THR A 40 3.76 19.36 10.58
C THR A 40 5.06 20.03 10.97
N LYS A 41 5.93 20.33 10.01
CA LYS A 41 7.21 20.97 10.31
C LYS A 41 7.08 22.41 10.81
N ALA A 42 6.13 23.16 10.33
CA ALA A 42 5.86 24.49 10.84
C ALA A 42 5.35 24.45 12.30
N ALA A 43 4.49 23.49 12.64
CA ALA A 43 3.99 23.31 14.00
C ALA A 43 5.09 22.86 14.97
N ASP A 44 5.86 21.84 14.61
CA ASP A 44 6.99 21.29 15.35
C ASP A 44 8.06 22.37 15.65
N MET A 45 8.56 23.02 14.60
CA MET A 45 9.55 24.10 14.76
C MET A 45 9.01 25.29 15.56
N GLY A 46 7.73 25.64 15.38
CA GLY A 46 7.09 26.70 16.15
C GLY A 46 6.98 26.36 17.62
N ALA A 47 6.55 25.14 17.96
CA ALA A 47 6.46 24.65 19.33
C ALA A 47 7.83 24.62 20.02
N ASP A 48 8.84 24.14 19.31
CA ASP A 48 10.21 24.05 19.80
C ASP A 48 10.85 25.44 20.04
N LEU A 49 10.69 26.37 19.11
CA LEU A 49 11.21 27.74 19.27
C LEU A 49 10.60 28.43 20.49
N VAL A 50 9.29 28.41 20.63
CA VAL A 50 8.62 29.02 21.78
C VAL A 50 8.98 28.33 23.07
N GLY A 51 8.93 27.00 23.10
CA GLY A 51 9.20 26.23 24.30
C GLY A 51 10.66 26.33 24.75
N LYS A 52 11.60 26.01 23.90
CA LYS A 52 13.02 25.90 24.26
C LYS A 52 13.72 27.24 24.35
N THR A 53 13.42 28.19 23.45
CA THR A 53 14.15 29.46 23.38
C THR A 53 13.50 30.61 24.16
N GLU A 54 12.18 30.72 24.15
CA GLU A 54 11.47 31.81 24.82
C GLU A 54 11.03 31.42 26.24
N ALA A 55 10.36 30.27 26.37
CA ALA A 55 9.80 29.84 27.67
C ALA A 55 10.79 29.04 28.53
N HIS A 56 11.91 28.55 27.93
CA HIS A 56 12.91 27.69 28.60
C HIS A 56 12.32 26.48 29.32
N ILE A 57 11.33 25.85 28.69
CA ILE A 57 10.67 24.64 29.17
C ILE A 57 11.09 23.43 28.35
N PRO A 58 10.97 22.21 28.87
CA PRO A 58 11.26 20.99 28.11
C PRO A 58 10.41 20.84 26.86
N GLU A 59 10.85 20.02 25.95
CA GLU A 59 10.10 19.59 24.77
C GLU A 59 8.78 18.93 25.20
N ASP A 60 7.72 19.14 24.44
CA ASP A 60 6.37 18.60 24.71
C ASP A 60 5.76 18.98 26.07
N ASP A 61 6.23 20.05 26.70
CA ASP A 61 5.69 20.48 27.97
C ASP A 61 4.23 20.98 27.80
N PRO A 62 3.28 20.44 28.58
CA PRO A 62 1.87 20.81 28.46
C PRO A 62 1.56 22.29 28.78
N ARG A 63 2.51 23.02 29.35
CA ARG A 63 2.40 24.46 29.52
C ARG A 63 2.61 25.27 28.24
N ASN A 64 3.21 24.65 27.23
CA ASN A 64 3.37 25.28 25.91
C ASN A 64 2.12 25.01 25.06
N PRO A 65 1.30 26.04 24.75
CA PRO A 65 0.10 25.86 23.94
C PRO A 65 0.41 25.43 22.51
N ALA A 66 1.63 25.65 22.03
CA ALA A 66 2.06 25.21 20.70
C ALA A 66 2.22 23.68 20.59
N THR A 67 2.38 22.96 21.69
CA THR A 67 2.41 21.49 21.74
C THR A 67 1.10 20.89 21.19
N ILE A 68 -0.04 21.56 21.39
CA ILE A 68 -1.30 21.11 20.79
C ILE A 68 -1.25 21.22 19.27
N ALA A 69 -0.71 22.31 18.73
CA ALA A 69 -0.56 22.51 17.31
C ALA A 69 0.40 21.49 16.69
N ASP A 70 1.45 21.13 17.40
CA ASP A 70 2.39 20.09 17.00
C ASP A 70 1.74 18.71 16.91
N ASN A 71 1.06 18.27 17.94
CA ASN A 71 0.29 17.02 17.93
C ASN A 71 -0.79 16.96 16.83
N VAL A 72 -1.44 18.11 16.54
CA VAL A 72 -2.39 18.20 15.40
C VAL A 72 -1.64 18.13 14.08
N GLY A 73 -0.45 18.73 13.99
CA GLY A 73 0.43 18.69 12.84
C GLY A 73 0.78 17.26 12.43
N ASP A 74 1.17 16.43 13.40
CA ASP A 74 1.47 15.02 13.17
C ASP A 74 0.28 14.26 12.59
N ASN A 75 -0.93 14.51 13.09
CA ASN A 75 -2.13 13.92 12.51
C ASN A 75 -2.40 14.39 11.07
N VAL A 76 -2.13 15.64 10.75
CA VAL A 76 -2.32 16.17 9.37
C VAL A 76 -1.22 15.67 8.44
N GLY A 77 0.04 15.73 8.86
CA GLY A 77 1.18 15.33 8.05
C GLY A 77 1.29 13.83 7.86
N ASP A 78 1.31 13.10 8.96
CA ASP A 78 1.59 11.67 8.93
C ASP A 78 0.35 10.85 8.60
N VAL A 79 -0.80 11.15 9.19
CA VAL A 79 -2.02 10.37 8.93
C VAL A 79 -2.67 10.75 7.62
N ALA A 80 -2.99 12.04 7.40
CA ALA A 80 -3.68 12.45 6.18
C ALA A 80 -2.75 12.42 4.95
N GLY A 81 -1.49 12.86 5.09
CA GLY A 81 -0.50 12.85 4.02
C GLY A 81 -0.15 11.42 3.59
N LEU A 82 0.15 10.53 4.54
CA LEU A 82 0.46 9.12 4.27
C LEU A 82 -0.77 8.38 3.73
N GLY A 83 -1.96 8.64 4.26
CA GLY A 83 -3.21 8.06 3.79
C GLY A 83 -3.48 8.37 2.32
N SER A 84 -3.19 9.60 1.88
CA SER A 84 -3.31 10.00 0.47
C SER A 84 -2.33 9.23 -0.43
N ASP A 85 -1.09 9.03 0.01
CA ASP A 85 -0.05 8.28 -0.70
C ASP A 85 -0.44 6.79 -0.86
N LEU A 86 -0.99 6.19 0.20
CA LEU A 86 -1.51 4.83 0.16
C LEU A 86 -2.69 4.69 -0.81
N LEU A 87 -3.59 5.67 -0.84
CA LEU A 87 -4.72 5.68 -1.78
C LEU A 87 -4.23 5.76 -3.24
N GLU A 88 -3.23 6.62 -3.52
CA GLU A 88 -2.59 6.69 -4.83
C GLU A 88 -2.03 5.34 -5.26
N SER A 89 -1.23 4.72 -4.40
CA SER A 89 -0.60 3.42 -4.66
C SER A 89 -1.63 2.31 -4.88
N PHE A 90 -2.73 2.34 -4.12
CA PHE A 90 -3.84 1.40 -4.26
C PHE A 90 -4.56 1.55 -5.61
N VAL A 91 -4.88 2.78 -6.00
CA VAL A 91 -5.51 3.08 -7.30
C VAL A 91 -4.57 2.72 -8.45
N GLY A 92 -3.29 3.07 -8.33
CA GLY A 92 -2.26 2.76 -9.32
C GLY A 92 -2.09 1.25 -9.53
N ALA A 93 -2.04 0.46 -8.47
CA ALA A 93 -1.91 -0.99 -8.54
C ALA A 93 -3.12 -1.65 -9.23
N ILE A 94 -4.34 -1.27 -8.87
CA ILE A 94 -5.57 -1.79 -9.49
C ILE A 94 -5.63 -1.39 -10.97
N SER A 95 -5.37 -0.12 -11.28
CA SER A 95 -5.37 0.40 -12.65
C SER A 95 -4.35 -0.32 -13.52
N SER A 96 -3.14 -0.53 -13.02
CA SER A 96 -2.08 -1.27 -13.71
C SER A 96 -2.49 -2.70 -14.04
N ALA A 97 -3.09 -3.42 -13.09
CA ALA A 97 -3.55 -4.79 -13.31
C ALA A 97 -4.65 -4.86 -14.38
N ILE A 98 -5.59 -3.92 -14.38
CA ILE A 98 -6.65 -3.84 -15.40
C ILE A 98 -6.06 -3.51 -16.77
N ILE A 99 -5.14 -2.55 -16.88
CA ILE A 99 -4.48 -2.17 -18.13
C ILE A 99 -3.70 -3.35 -18.71
N LEU A 100 -3.00 -4.11 -17.86
CA LEU A 100 -2.30 -5.32 -18.29
C LEU A 100 -3.26 -6.39 -18.86
N ALA A 101 -4.39 -6.61 -18.21
CA ALA A 101 -5.42 -7.54 -18.71
C ALA A 101 -5.93 -7.13 -20.09
N VAL A 102 -6.22 -5.83 -20.30
CA VAL A 102 -6.67 -5.30 -21.59
C VAL A 102 -5.57 -5.41 -22.65
N SER A 103 -4.32 -5.09 -22.32
CA SER A 103 -3.20 -5.15 -23.27
C SER A 103 -2.91 -6.59 -23.72
N LEU A 104 -3.02 -7.55 -22.83
CA LEU A 104 -2.87 -8.96 -23.13
C LEU A 104 -3.98 -9.46 -24.09
N PHE A 105 -5.21 -9.02 -23.87
CA PHE A 105 -6.33 -9.31 -24.75
C PHE A 105 -6.12 -8.72 -26.17
N LEU A 106 -5.67 -7.47 -26.26
CA LEU A 106 -5.37 -6.82 -27.53
C LEU A 106 -4.25 -7.55 -28.30
N SER A 107 -3.21 -8.02 -27.60
CA SER A 107 -2.12 -8.78 -28.21
C SER A 107 -2.58 -10.13 -28.71
N ASN A 108 -3.48 -10.81 -28.00
CA ASN A 108 -4.06 -12.09 -28.42
C ASN A 108 -4.96 -11.95 -29.67
N ILE A 109 -5.75 -10.87 -29.74
CA ILE A 109 -6.52 -10.54 -30.97
C ILE A 109 -5.58 -10.31 -32.16
N ALA A 110 -4.49 -9.57 -31.96
CA ALA A 110 -3.51 -9.32 -33.03
C ALA A 110 -2.87 -10.63 -33.56
N ASN A 111 -2.69 -11.62 -32.69
CA ASN A 111 -2.17 -12.94 -33.01
C ASN A 111 -3.25 -13.92 -33.50
N LYS A 112 -4.47 -13.45 -33.76
CA LYS A 112 -5.64 -14.26 -34.23
C LYS A 112 -6.03 -15.38 -33.23
N LEU A 113 -5.69 -15.24 -31.95
CA LEU A 113 -6.12 -16.13 -30.87
C LEU A 113 -7.48 -15.64 -30.38
N THR A 114 -8.49 -16.52 -30.42
CA THR A 114 -9.84 -16.18 -29.90
C THR A 114 -9.87 -16.36 -28.39
N VAL A 115 -9.68 -15.26 -27.66
CA VAL A 115 -9.97 -15.21 -26.23
C VAL A 115 -11.42 -14.77 -26.06
N SER A 116 -12.16 -15.45 -25.20
CA SER A 116 -13.57 -15.13 -24.92
C SER A 116 -13.68 -13.75 -24.25
N ASP A 117 -14.62 -12.92 -24.71
CA ASP A 117 -14.96 -11.63 -24.09
C ASP A 117 -15.32 -11.78 -22.60
N THR A 118 -15.92 -12.91 -22.23
CA THR A 118 -16.26 -13.24 -20.85
C THR A 118 -15.02 -13.42 -19.98
N LEU A 119 -13.96 -14.02 -20.53
CA LEU A 119 -12.68 -14.17 -19.80
C LEU A 119 -11.99 -12.82 -19.60
N LEU A 120 -11.99 -11.94 -20.61
CA LEU A 120 -11.46 -10.58 -20.46
C LEU A 120 -12.16 -9.84 -19.34
N MET A 121 -13.50 -9.84 -19.33
CA MET A 121 -14.26 -9.19 -18.28
C MET A 121 -13.90 -9.73 -16.89
N LYS A 122 -13.76 -11.05 -16.75
CA LYS A 122 -13.34 -11.67 -15.49
C LYS A 122 -11.93 -11.23 -15.07
N MET A 123 -11.00 -11.14 -16.02
CA MET A 123 -9.62 -10.67 -15.74
C MET A 123 -9.60 -9.21 -15.30
N MET A 124 -10.44 -8.35 -15.88
CA MET A 124 -10.56 -6.94 -15.47
C MET A 124 -11.23 -6.77 -14.11
N TYR A 125 -12.24 -7.60 -13.78
CA TYR A 125 -12.93 -7.52 -12.49
C TYR A 125 -12.16 -8.19 -11.36
N PHE A 126 -11.28 -9.14 -11.63
CA PHE A 126 -10.55 -9.87 -10.60
C PHE A 126 -9.74 -8.97 -9.65
N PRO A 127 -8.96 -7.98 -10.12
CA PRO A 127 -8.24 -7.07 -9.21
C PRO A 127 -9.18 -6.29 -8.29
N LEU A 128 -10.35 -5.86 -8.79
CA LEU A 128 -11.36 -5.15 -7.99
C LEU A 128 -11.97 -6.05 -6.92
N VAL A 129 -12.32 -7.28 -7.29
CA VAL A 129 -12.88 -8.27 -6.35
C VAL A 129 -11.85 -8.63 -5.28
N PHE A 130 -10.59 -8.85 -5.69
CA PHE A 130 -9.50 -9.14 -4.76
C PHE A 130 -9.25 -7.98 -3.80
N ALA A 131 -9.24 -6.74 -4.29
CA ALA A 131 -9.12 -5.54 -3.48
C ALA A 131 -10.29 -5.36 -2.51
N ALA A 132 -11.53 -5.65 -2.94
CA ALA A 132 -12.71 -5.61 -2.07
C ALA A 132 -12.63 -6.63 -0.93
N ILE A 133 -12.14 -7.84 -1.21
CA ILE A 133 -11.90 -8.87 -0.18
C ILE A 133 -10.83 -8.38 0.81
N GLY A 134 -9.74 -7.79 0.33
CA GLY A 134 -8.69 -7.19 1.15
C GLY A 134 -9.24 -6.08 2.05
N LEU A 135 -10.12 -5.22 1.51
CA LEU A 135 -10.77 -4.17 2.28
C LEU A 135 -11.64 -4.74 3.41
N ILE A 136 -12.46 -5.75 3.12
CA ILE A 136 -13.28 -6.42 4.14
C ILE A 136 -12.38 -7.05 5.21
N ALA A 137 -11.31 -7.73 4.81
CA ALA A 137 -10.34 -8.33 5.73
C ALA A 137 -9.68 -7.27 6.63
N SER A 138 -9.32 -6.12 6.07
CA SER A 138 -8.75 -5.00 6.83
C SER A 138 -9.75 -4.40 7.82
N CYS A 139 -11.03 -4.26 7.43
CA CYS A 139 -12.09 -3.81 8.34
C CYS A 139 -12.26 -4.77 9.53
N LEU A 140 -12.18 -6.09 9.29
CA LEU A 140 -12.22 -7.08 10.37
C LEU A 140 -11.00 -6.98 11.28
N GLY A 141 -9.82 -6.73 10.72
CA GLY A 141 -8.59 -6.48 11.48
C GLY A 141 -8.68 -5.23 12.37
N ILE A 142 -9.22 -4.13 11.84
CA ILE A 142 -9.46 -2.89 12.61
C ILE A 142 -10.49 -3.16 13.72
N ALA A 143 -11.58 -3.86 13.44
CA ALA A 143 -12.58 -4.22 14.44
C ALA A 143 -11.96 -5.03 15.58
N TYR A 144 -11.07 -5.97 15.29
CA TYR A 144 -10.33 -6.73 16.30
C TYR A 144 -9.53 -5.80 17.24
N VAL A 145 -8.78 -4.84 16.69
CA VAL A 145 -7.98 -3.88 17.48
C VAL A 145 -8.88 -2.98 18.34
N LEU A 146 -10.03 -2.53 17.78
CA LEU A 146 -10.99 -1.69 18.52
C LEU A 146 -11.66 -2.43 19.69
N ILE A 147 -11.95 -3.72 19.54
CA ILE A 147 -12.56 -4.54 20.59
C ILE A 147 -11.55 -4.79 21.74
N LYS A 148 -10.28 -4.94 21.40
CA LYS A 148 -9.21 -5.26 22.35
C LYS A 148 -8.61 -4.01 23.02
N LYS A 149 -9.42 -3.03 23.38
CA LYS A 149 -8.99 -1.82 24.08
C LYS A 149 -8.22 -2.15 25.38
N GLY A 150 -7.01 -1.58 25.53
CA GLY A 150 -6.21 -1.70 26.76
C GLY A 150 -5.19 -2.83 26.77
N SER A 151 -4.70 -3.24 25.64
CA SER A 151 -3.58 -4.20 25.56
C SER A 151 -2.26 -3.57 26.03
N ASP A 152 -1.48 -4.34 26.78
CA ASP A 152 -0.14 -3.94 27.25
C ASP A 152 0.89 -3.83 26.11
N SER A 153 0.55 -4.28 24.88
CA SER A 153 1.44 -4.27 23.72
C SER A 153 0.70 -3.92 22.42
N PRO A 154 0.47 -2.63 22.12
CA PRO A 154 -0.24 -2.19 20.91
C PRO A 154 0.41 -2.67 19.59
N HIS A 155 1.73 -2.71 19.55
CA HIS A 155 2.50 -3.18 18.38
C HIS A 155 2.17 -4.63 18.00
N ARG A 156 2.07 -5.51 19.02
CA ARG A 156 1.72 -6.91 18.80
C ARG A 156 0.30 -7.09 18.25
N ASP A 157 -0.63 -6.28 18.72
CA ASP A 157 -2.01 -6.37 18.27
C ASP A 157 -2.19 -5.86 16.85
N LEU A 158 -1.46 -4.80 16.46
CA LEU A 158 -1.40 -4.33 15.08
C LEU A 158 -0.83 -5.40 14.14
N ASN A 159 0.25 -6.07 14.53
CA ASN A 159 0.84 -7.15 13.74
C ASN A 159 -0.10 -8.33 13.58
N ILE A 160 -0.78 -8.75 14.65
CA ILE A 160 -1.80 -9.81 14.59
C ILE A 160 -2.94 -9.41 13.66
N SER A 161 -3.40 -8.18 13.72
CA SER A 161 -4.45 -7.63 12.84
C SER A 161 -4.02 -7.71 11.37
N THR A 162 -2.81 -7.24 11.04
CA THR A 162 -2.28 -7.24 9.68
C THR A 162 -2.09 -8.66 9.13
N TRP A 163 -1.52 -9.56 9.92
CA TRP A 163 -1.31 -10.95 9.50
C TRP A 163 -2.62 -11.71 9.33
N SER A 164 -3.59 -11.50 10.24
CA SER A 164 -4.91 -12.10 10.10
C SER A 164 -5.64 -11.60 8.86
N ALA A 165 -5.57 -10.30 8.56
CA ALA A 165 -6.13 -9.73 7.34
C ALA A 165 -5.47 -10.32 6.08
N ALA A 166 -4.15 -10.52 6.07
CA ALA A 166 -3.44 -11.17 4.97
C ALA A 166 -3.92 -12.61 4.74
N VAL A 167 -4.05 -13.41 5.80
CA VAL A 167 -4.55 -14.78 5.70
C VAL A 167 -5.99 -14.82 5.17
N ILE A 168 -6.88 -13.97 5.70
CA ILE A 168 -8.27 -13.87 5.23
C ILE A 168 -8.31 -13.47 3.75
N THR A 169 -7.46 -12.53 3.32
CA THR A 169 -7.37 -12.10 1.93
C THR A 169 -6.91 -13.22 1.00
N ILE A 170 -5.93 -14.02 1.40
CA ILE A 170 -5.45 -15.19 0.63
C ILE A 170 -6.57 -16.23 0.48
N ILE A 171 -7.25 -16.57 1.57
CA ILE A 171 -8.35 -17.55 1.55
C ILE A 171 -9.53 -17.02 0.72
N GLY A 172 -9.96 -15.78 0.96
CA GLY A 172 -11.03 -15.14 0.20
C GLY A 172 -10.71 -15.00 -1.29
N GLY A 173 -9.45 -14.67 -1.61
CA GLY A 173 -8.95 -14.63 -2.99
C GLY A 173 -9.01 -15.99 -3.69
N PHE A 174 -8.72 -17.09 -2.98
CA PHE A 174 -8.90 -18.44 -3.52
C PHE A 174 -10.35 -18.72 -3.88
N VAL A 175 -11.27 -18.40 -2.97
CA VAL A 175 -12.71 -18.58 -3.17
C VAL A 175 -13.18 -17.77 -4.38
N ALA A 176 -12.78 -16.49 -4.47
CA ALA A 176 -13.13 -15.63 -5.60
C ALA A 176 -12.61 -16.20 -6.94
N THR A 177 -11.34 -16.63 -6.96
CA THR A 177 -10.71 -17.24 -8.14
C THR A 177 -11.44 -18.51 -8.57
N TYR A 178 -11.82 -19.34 -7.61
CA TYR A 178 -12.56 -20.56 -7.87
C TYR A 178 -13.90 -20.27 -8.55
N PHE A 179 -14.69 -19.33 -8.04
CA PHE A 179 -15.98 -18.98 -8.65
C PHE A 179 -15.85 -18.26 -9.99
N MET A 180 -14.84 -17.43 -10.17
CA MET A 180 -14.68 -16.64 -11.39
C MET A 180 -14.10 -17.45 -12.53
N PHE A 181 -13.07 -18.28 -12.31
CA PHE A 181 -12.26 -18.91 -13.37
C PHE A 181 -12.46 -20.42 -13.54
N LYS A 182 -12.95 -21.15 -12.54
CA LYS A 182 -13.22 -22.59 -12.68
C LYS A 182 -14.19 -22.95 -13.80
N PRO A 183 -15.22 -22.14 -14.12
CA PRO A 183 -16.14 -22.44 -15.23
C PRO A 183 -15.48 -22.40 -16.61
N GLU A 184 -14.28 -21.79 -16.74
CA GLU A 184 -13.59 -21.65 -18.02
C GLU A 184 -12.83 -22.93 -18.39
N THR A 185 -12.81 -23.24 -19.70
CA THR A 185 -12.10 -24.43 -20.22
C THR A 185 -10.59 -24.21 -20.13
N LYS A 186 -9.84 -25.28 -19.78
CA LYS A 186 -8.37 -25.22 -19.67
C LYS A 186 -7.71 -24.64 -20.93
N ALA A 187 -8.18 -25.02 -22.13
CA ALA A 187 -7.63 -24.52 -23.39
C ALA A 187 -7.74 -23.00 -23.53
N VAL A 188 -8.82 -22.39 -23.03
CA VAL A 188 -9.02 -20.92 -23.05
C VAL A 188 -8.10 -20.24 -22.02
N LEU A 189 -7.90 -20.83 -20.86
CA LEU A 189 -7.00 -20.35 -19.84
C LEU A 189 -5.53 -20.42 -20.27
N ASP A 190 -5.12 -21.50 -20.94
CA ASP A 190 -3.76 -21.66 -21.46
C ASP A 190 -3.43 -20.61 -22.54
N VAL A 191 -4.38 -20.29 -23.42
CA VAL A 191 -4.25 -19.20 -24.41
C VAL A 191 -4.10 -17.84 -23.74
N ALA A 192 -4.77 -17.63 -22.62
CA ALA A 192 -4.63 -16.42 -21.80
C ALA A 192 -3.33 -16.39 -20.95
N GLY A 193 -2.50 -17.43 -21.03
CA GLY A 193 -1.22 -17.50 -20.31
C GLY A 193 -1.31 -18.05 -18.87
N PHE A 194 -2.43 -18.64 -18.49
CA PHE A 194 -2.63 -19.23 -17.15
C PHE A 194 -2.02 -20.63 -17.04
N LYS A 195 -0.70 -20.72 -16.85
CA LYS A 195 0.06 -21.97 -16.81
C LYS A 195 -0.44 -23.00 -15.78
N THR A 196 -0.97 -22.54 -14.66
CA THR A 196 -1.53 -23.38 -13.59
C THR A 196 -3.06 -23.48 -13.65
N GLY A 197 -3.66 -23.11 -14.80
CA GLY A 197 -5.10 -23.09 -14.99
C GLY A 197 -5.78 -21.98 -14.15
N TYR A 198 -6.98 -22.25 -13.64
CA TYR A 198 -7.79 -21.26 -12.94
C TYR A 198 -7.14 -20.71 -11.63
N THR A 199 -6.13 -21.37 -11.07
CA THR A 199 -5.43 -20.93 -9.84
C THR A 199 -4.32 -19.89 -10.09
N SER A 200 -3.92 -19.65 -11.34
CA SER A 200 -2.84 -18.71 -11.70
C SER A 200 -2.99 -17.32 -11.10
N PRO A 201 -4.15 -16.63 -11.21
CA PRO A 201 -4.31 -15.30 -10.65
C PRO A 201 -4.20 -15.27 -9.12
N TRP A 202 -4.74 -16.31 -8.47
CA TRP A 202 -4.65 -16.45 -7.01
C TRP A 202 -3.21 -16.66 -6.54
N ILE A 203 -2.44 -17.52 -7.20
CA ILE A 203 -1.04 -17.77 -6.84
C ILE A 203 -0.24 -16.47 -6.95
N ALA A 204 -0.40 -15.72 -8.05
CA ALA A 204 0.28 -14.45 -8.27
C ALA A 204 -0.07 -13.42 -7.19
N ALA A 205 -1.37 -13.25 -6.88
CA ALA A 205 -1.84 -12.33 -5.87
C ALA A 205 -1.38 -12.74 -4.45
N SER A 206 -1.43 -14.04 -4.13
CA SER A 206 -0.98 -14.57 -2.83
C SER A 206 0.51 -14.38 -2.62
N LEU A 207 1.33 -14.59 -3.65
CA LEU A 207 2.77 -14.30 -3.60
C LEU A 207 3.02 -12.80 -3.34
N GLY A 208 2.23 -11.92 -3.96
CA GLY A 208 2.28 -10.48 -3.70
C GLY A 208 1.96 -10.13 -2.24
N VAL A 209 0.90 -10.71 -1.67
CA VAL A 209 0.52 -10.49 -0.26
C VAL A 209 1.62 -11.00 0.68
N ILE A 210 2.14 -12.19 0.45
CA ILE A 210 3.23 -12.78 1.27
C ILE A 210 4.48 -11.89 1.18
N SER A 211 4.86 -11.47 -0.01
CA SER A 211 5.98 -10.55 -0.23
C SER A 211 5.80 -9.24 0.53
N GLY A 212 4.59 -8.65 0.49
CA GLY A 212 4.27 -7.43 1.24
C GLY A 212 4.41 -7.60 2.75
N VAL A 213 3.93 -8.73 3.30
CA VAL A 213 4.09 -9.06 4.73
C VAL A 213 5.56 -9.21 5.11
N ILE A 214 6.37 -9.87 4.28
CA ILE A 214 7.81 -10.04 4.52
C ILE A 214 8.53 -8.69 4.49
N ILE A 215 8.26 -7.86 3.49
CA ILE A 215 8.83 -6.50 3.38
C ILE A 215 8.44 -5.65 4.59
N GLY A 216 7.18 -5.71 5.02
CA GLY A 216 6.70 -5.03 6.22
C GLY A 216 7.44 -5.48 7.48
N ALA A 217 7.63 -6.78 7.67
CA ALA A 217 8.36 -7.33 8.81
C ALA A 217 9.85 -6.92 8.81
N ILE A 218 10.49 -6.87 7.63
CA ILE A 218 11.86 -6.39 7.48
C ILE A 218 11.94 -4.90 7.83
N ALA A 219 11.01 -4.09 7.30
CA ALA A 219 10.94 -2.67 7.62
C ALA A 219 10.76 -2.44 9.12
N GLU A 220 9.85 -3.17 9.77
CA GLU A 220 9.64 -3.11 11.23
C GLU A 220 10.94 -3.43 12.00
N TYR A 221 11.65 -4.49 11.62
CA TYR A 221 12.90 -4.88 12.27
C TYR A 221 13.96 -3.77 12.25
N TYR A 222 14.04 -3.00 11.14
CA TYR A 222 15.03 -1.95 10.99
C TYR A 222 14.60 -0.58 11.54
N THR A 223 13.30 -0.35 11.74
CA THR A 223 12.75 0.96 12.16
C THR A 223 12.24 1.00 13.59
N SER A 224 11.82 -0.14 14.14
CA SER A 224 11.27 -0.18 15.50
C SER A 224 12.36 -0.01 16.58
N TYR A 225 12.02 0.70 17.65
CA TYR A 225 12.89 0.92 18.80
C TYR A 225 13.18 -0.35 19.62
N ASP A 226 12.39 -1.41 19.43
CA ASP A 226 12.56 -2.67 20.16
C ASP A 226 13.77 -3.46 19.68
N TYR A 227 14.22 -3.25 18.44
CA TYR A 227 15.26 -4.04 17.80
C TYR A 227 16.65 -3.39 17.82
N ASN A 228 17.66 -4.23 17.67
CA ASN A 228 19.07 -3.83 17.73
C ASN A 228 19.51 -2.77 16.70
N PRO A 229 19.02 -2.74 15.45
CA PRO A 229 19.46 -1.74 14.50
C PRO A 229 19.21 -0.31 15.00
N THR A 230 18.03 -0.04 15.53
CA THR A 230 17.66 1.29 16.05
C THR A 230 18.39 1.62 17.36
N LYS A 231 18.58 0.63 18.24
CA LYS A 231 19.36 0.79 19.47
C LYS A 231 20.82 1.19 19.20
N LYS A 232 21.44 0.65 18.14
CA LYS A 232 22.79 1.04 17.73
C LYS A 232 22.86 2.49 17.23
N ILE A 233 21.80 2.98 16.55
CA ILE A 233 21.71 4.39 16.17
C ILE A 233 21.63 5.26 17.41
N ALA A 234 20.80 4.88 18.39
CA ALA A 234 20.68 5.60 19.66
C ALA A 234 21.98 5.60 20.47
N GLU A 235 22.77 4.52 20.44
CA GLU A 235 24.10 4.48 21.07
C GLU A 235 25.06 5.44 20.39
N SER A 236 25.08 5.50 19.04
CA SER A 236 25.94 6.42 18.30
C SER A 236 25.58 7.90 18.53
N ALA A 237 24.35 8.20 18.97
CA ALA A 237 23.95 9.54 19.31
C ALA A 237 24.71 10.12 20.53
N LYS A 238 25.23 9.25 21.40
CA LYS A 238 26.09 9.67 22.54
C LYS A 238 27.45 10.19 22.08
N GLU A 239 27.91 9.79 20.91
CA GLU A 239 29.21 10.14 20.36
C GLU A 239 29.15 11.41 19.49
N GLY A 240 27.93 11.81 19.06
CA GLY A 240 27.69 13.05 18.32
C GLY A 240 26.80 12.92 17.10
N ALA A 241 26.29 14.06 16.62
CA ALA A 241 25.31 14.11 15.53
C ALA A 241 25.83 13.52 14.21
N ALA A 242 27.10 13.72 13.88
CA ALA A 242 27.68 13.18 12.63
C ALA A 242 27.69 11.64 12.61
N LEU A 243 28.01 11.00 13.73
CA LEU A 243 27.99 9.55 13.86
C LEU A 243 26.57 8.99 13.85
N THR A 244 25.62 9.69 14.45
CA THR A 244 24.20 9.33 14.39
C THR A 244 23.68 9.30 12.95
N ILE A 245 23.99 10.34 12.17
CA ILE A 245 23.57 10.44 10.76
C ILE A 245 24.19 9.31 9.92
N THR A 246 25.49 9.09 10.06
CA THR A 246 26.19 8.05 9.29
C THR A 246 25.72 6.65 9.67
N GLN A 247 25.47 6.38 10.94
CA GLN A 247 24.94 5.11 11.41
C GLN A 247 23.49 4.90 10.95
N GLY A 248 22.66 5.93 11.01
CA GLY A 248 21.30 5.89 10.49
C GLY A 248 21.25 5.58 8.99
N LEU A 249 22.11 6.24 8.21
CA LEU A 249 22.26 5.97 6.78
C LEU A 249 22.71 4.53 6.51
N ALA A 250 23.70 4.05 7.25
CA ALA A 250 24.20 2.68 7.10
C ALA A 250 23.14 1.62 7.42
N VAL A 251 22.32 1.84 8.46
CA VAL A 251 21.20 0.95 8.83
C VAL A 251 20.11 1.02 7.76
N GLY A 252 19.76 2.21 7.27
CA GLY A 252 18.80 2.39 6.19
C GLY A 252 19.24 1.71 4.88
N MET A 253 20.51 1.82 4.50
CA MET A 253 21.04 1.11 3.34
C MET A 253 20.99 -0.42 3.51
N LYS A 254 21.21 -0.94 4.72
CA LYS A 254 21.09 -2.38 4.99
C LYS A 254 19.65 -2.87 4.87
N SER A 255 18.66 -2.08 5.26
CA SER A 255 17.25 -2.45 5.14
C SER A 255 16.80 -2.63 3.69
N CYS A 256 17.45 -1.94 2.75
CA CYS A 256 17.14 -2.03 1.31
C CYS A 256 17.82 -3.21 0.61
N MET A 257 18.74 -3.93 1.28
CA MET A 257 19.47 -5.06 0.67
C MET A 257 18.69 -6.39 0.73
N LEU A 258 17.69 -6.50 1.58
CA LEU A 258 16.85 -7.67 1.78
C LEU A 258 15.52 -7.48 1.06
#